data_286754190462ac0e2fd863bafb10b51a
#
_entry.id   286754190462ac0e2fd863bafb10b51a
#
_cell.length_a   1.000
_cell.length_b   1.000
_cell.length_c   1.000
_cell.angle_alpha   90.00
_cell.angle_beta   90.00
_cell.angle_gamma   90.00
#
_symmetry.space_group_name_H-M   'P 1'
#
loop_
_entity.id
_entity.type
_entity.pdbx_description
1 polymer ?
#
loop_
_entity_poly.entity_id
_entity_poly.type
_entity_poly.pdbx_seq_one_letter_code
_entity_poly.pdbx_strand_id
1 'polypeptide(L)'
;VHGFLTVNNGEKMSKSRGTGLDPLKYLSLGMNPEWLRYYLAAKLNAKNEDIDFNADDFMARVNSDLVGKYINIASRAAGFIAKRFGGVLGEVSADGRTLLETLKTQSDVIAQLYESREFAKALREAMLLTDRVNAYVDQNKPWELAKQQGMDARLQDVCTVCIEAFR
;
A
#
# COMPACT_ATOMS: atom_id res chain seq x y z
N VAL A 1 2.14 1.83 -25.40
CA VAL A 1 1.79 0.47 -25.84
C VAL A 1 2.42 -0.49 -24.87
N HIS A 2 1.66 -1.45 -24.37
CA HIS A 2 2.12 -2.54 -23.52
C HIS A 2 1.98 -3.86 -24.31
N GLY A 3 2.62 -4.93 -23.83
CA GLY A 3 2.47 -6.26 -24.38
C GLY A 3 1.08 -6.86 -24.11
N PHE A 4 0.91 -8.12 -24.39
CA PHE A 4 -0.34 -8.83 -24.15
C PHE A 4 -0.47 -9.21 -22.67
N LEU A 5 -1.72 -9.30 -22.22
CA LEU A 5 -2.03 -9.94 -20.96
C LEU A 5 -2.22 -11.45 -21.24
N THR A 6 -1.41 -12.27 -20.62
CA THR A 6 -1.46 -13.74 -20.68
C THR A 6 -1.97 -14.31 -19.36
N VAL A 7 -2.26 -15.60 -19.32
CA VAL A 7 -2.66 -16.36 -18.12
C VAL A 7 -1.90 -17.67 -18.08
N ASN A 8 -1.81 -18.28 -16.91
CA ASN A 8 -1.24 -19.63 -16.74
C ASN A 8 0.15 -19.82 -17.40
N ASN A 9 1.08 -18.94 -17.12
CA ASN A 9 2.45 -18.97 -17.63
C ASN A 9 2.58 -18.77 -19.15
N GLY A 10 1.90 -17.77 -19.67
CA GLY A 10 2.06 -17.32 -21.06
C GLY A 10 0.98 -17.81 -22.03
N GLU A 11 -0.06 -18.48 -21.56
CA GLU A 11 -1.21 -18.81 -22.42
C GLU A 11 -1.96 -17.57 -22.84
N LYS A 12 -2.29 -17.46 -24.13
CA LYS A 12 -3.14 -16.40 -24.64
C LYS A 12 -4.56 -16.52 -24.05
N MET A 13 -5.11 -15.42 -23.59
CA MET A 13 -6.51 -15.36 -23.18
C MET A 13 -7.42 -15.74 -24.35
N SER A 14 -8.36 -16.64 -24.12
CA SER A 14 -9.32 -17.10 -25.13
C SER A 14 -10.74 -17.03 -24.56
N LYS A 15 -11.59 -16.21 -25.19
CA LYS A 15 -13.01 -16.12 -24.84
C LYS A 15 -13.73 -17.47 -24.98
N SER A 16 -13.43 -18.21 -26.06
CA SER A 16 -14.06 -19.50 -26.34
C SER A 16 -13.67 -20.59 -25.34
N ARG A 17 -12.46 -20.50 -24.76
CA ARG A 17 -11.97 -21.43 -23.74
C ARG A 17 -12.24 -20.96 -22.30
N GLY A 18 -12.76 -19.74 -22.12
CA GLY A 18 -13.01 -19.17 -20.80
C GLY A 18 -11.76 -18.90 -19.96
N THR A 19 -10.57 -18.82 -20.60
CA THR A 19 -9.28 -18.66 -19.90
C THR A 19 -8.89 -17.21 -19.66
N GLY A 20 -9.76 -16.24 -19.98
CA GLY A 20 -9.45 -14.82 -19.84
C GLY A 20 -9.83 -14.24 -18.48
N LEU A 21 -9.08 -13.23 -18.06
CA LEU A 21 -9.52 -12.33 -16.99
C LEU A 21 -10.58 -11.38 -17.58
N ASP A 22 -11.86 -11.63 -17.27
CA ASP A 22 -12.95 -10.74 -17.64
C ASP A 22 -13.16 -9.69 -16.54
N PRO A 23 -12.89 -8.39 -16.81
CA PRO A 23 -13.06 -7.33 -15.81
C PRO A 23 -14.50 -7.20 -15.29
N LEU A 24 -15.50 -7.44 -16.13
CA LEU A 24 -16.91 -7.36 -15.70
C LEU A 24 -17.27 -8.52 -14.77
N LYS A 25 -16.79 -9.73 -15.07
CA LYS A 25 -16.94 -10.88 -14.16
C LYS A 25 -16.20 -10.63 -12.84
N TYR A 26 -14.98 -10.09 -12.88
CA TYR A 26 -14.23 -9.71 -11.68
C TYR A 26 -15.05 -8.76 -10.78
N LEU A 27 -15.62 -7.72 -11.37
CA LEU A 27 -16.46 -6.76 -10.64
C LEU A 27 -17.76 -7.39 -10.11
N SER A 28 -18.39 -8.28 -10.88
CA SER A 28 -19.63 -8.96 -10.46
C SER A 28 -19.44 -9.88 -9.25
N LEU A 29 -18.20 -10.31 -8.98
CA LEU A 29 -17.82 -11.05 -7.76
C LEU A 29 -17.64 -10.15 -6.53
N GLY A 30 -17.87 -8.85 -6.65
CA GLY A 30 -17.67 -7.88 -5.57
C GLY A 30 -16.20 -7.54 -5.31
N MET A 31 -15.29 -7.89 -6.22
CA MET A 31 -13.87 -7.63 -6.07
C MET A 31 -13.54 -6.16 -6.32
N ASN A 32 -12.66 -5.60 -5.48
CA ASN A 32 -12.25 -4.21 -5.62
C ASN A 32 -11.34 -4.02 -6.86
N PRO A 33 -11.70 -3.12 -7.80
CA PRO A 33 -10.91 -2.87 -9.00
C PRO A 33 -9.49 -2.35 -8.70
N GLU A 34 -9.29 -1.64 -7.60
CA GLU A 34 -7.97 -1.11 -7.21
C GLU A 34 -6.97 -2.23 -6.91
N TRP A 35 -7.41 -3.38 -6.41
CA TRP A 35 -6.52 -4.53 -6.19
C TRP A 35 -5.94 -5.06 -7.49
N LEU A 36 -6.79 -5.18 -8.52
CA LEU A 36 -6.36 -5.64 -9.84
C LEU A 36 -5.46 -4.60 -10.51
N ARG A 37 -5.81 -3.31 -10.41
CA ARG A 37 -4.99 -2.21 -10.94
C ARG A 37 -3.60 -2.19 -10.28
N TYR A 38 -3.53 -2.32 -8.96
CA TYR A 38 -2.27 -2.42 -8.22
C TYR A 38 -1.43 -3.60 -8.73
N TYR A 39 -2.02 -4.78 -8.84
CA TYR A 39 -1.33 -5.99 -9.30
C TYR A 39 -0.75 -5.84 -10.71
N LEU A 40 -1.54 -5.34 -11.63
CA LEU A 40 -1.09 -5.12 -13.01
C LEU A 40 0.01 -4.06 -13.06
N ALA A 41 -0.16 -2.93 -12.37
CA ALA A 41 0.84 -1.87 -12.32
C ALA A 41 2.17 -2.37 -11.72
N ALA A 42 2.13 -3.26 -10.73
CA ALA A 42 3.32 -3.85 -10.13
C ALA A 42 4.14 -4.75 -11.09
N LYS A 43 3.58 -5.10 -12.25
CA LYS A 43 4.24 -5.87 -13.31
C LYS A 43 4.60 -5.03 -14.53
N LEU A 44 4.11 -3.78 -14.61
CA LEU A 44 4.33 -2.90 -15.76
C LEU A 44 5.63 -2.09 -15.63
N ASN A 45 6.33 -1.97 -16.74
CA ASN A 45 7.51 -1.12 -16.91
C ASN A 45 7.43 -0.33 -18.23
N ALA A 46 8.47 0.45 -18.55
CA ALA A 46 8.53 1.24 -19.77
C ALA A 46 8.75 0.43 -21.06
N LYS A 47 9.02 -0.87 -20.93
CA LYS A 47 9.25 -1.76 -22.07
C LYS A 47 7.95 -2.39 -22.56
N ASN A 48 7.94 -2.83 -23.80
CA ASN A 48 6.82 -3.59 -24.36
C ASN A 48 6.99 -5.08 -24.09
N GLU A 49 6.55 -5.52 -22.92
CA GLU A 49 6.65 -6.91 -22.44
C GLU A 49 5.25 -7.45 -22.14
N ASP A 50 5.06 -8.73 -22.32
CA ASP A 50 3.82 -9.42 -21.95
C ASP A 50 3.72 -9.54 -20.43
N ILE A 51 2.50 -9.47 -19.92
CA ILE A 51 2.20 -9.61 -18.48
C ILE A 51 1.40 -10.87 -18.28
N ASP A 52 1.86 -11.75 -17.41
CA ASP A 52 1.11 -12.93 -17.03
C ASP A 52 0.28 -12.68 -15.76
N PHE A 53 -1.03 -12.96 -15.85
CA PHE A 53 -1.90 -12.96 -14.69
C PHE A 53 -1.92 -14.34 -14.05
N ASN A 54 -1.52 -14.38 -12.78
CA ASN A 54 -1.60 -15.55 -11.94
C ASN A 54 -2.43 -15.22 -10.69
N ALA A 55 -3.47 -16.00 -10.42
CA ALA A 55 -4.41 -15.72 -9.34
C ALA A 55 -3.77 -15.85 -7.95
N ASP A 56 -2.88 -16.82 -7.75
CA ASP A 56 -2.20 -17.02 -6.47
C ASP A 56 -1.22 -15.89 -6.18
N ASP A 57 -0.45 -15.46 -7.20
CA ASP A 57 0.45 -14.29 -7.10
C ASP A 57 -0.36 -12.99 -6.86
N PHE A 58 -1.53 -12.85 -7.50
CA PHE A 58 -2.44 -11.73 -7.26
C PHE A 58 -2.89 -11.69 -5.79
N MET A 59 -3.41 -12.81 -5.27
CA MET A 59 -3.86 -12.89 -3.88
C MET A 59 -2.71 -12.66 -2.89
N ALA A 60 -1.56 -13.28 -3.12
CA ALA A 60 -0.38 -13.12 -2.27
C ALA A 60 0.07 -11.66 -2.23
N ARG A 61 0.15 -10.98 -3.37
CA ARG A 61 0.57 -9.60 -3.45
C ARG A 61 -0.42 -8.63 -2.81
N VAL A 62 -1.71 -8.76 -3.07
CA VAL A 62 -2.74 -7.94 -2.42
C VAL A 62 -2.70 -8.10 -0.90
N ASN A 63 -2.61 -9.35 -0.43
CA ASN A 63 -2.57 -9.63 1.00
C ASN A 63 -1.27 -9.14 1.67
N SER A 64 -0.11 -9.33 1.04
CA SER A 64 1.16 -8.88 1.62
C SER A 64 1.32 -7.37 1.59
N ASP A 65 1.11 -6.75 0.43
CA ASP A 65 1.43 -5.35 0.22
C ASP A 65 0.30 -4.42 0.71
N LEU A 66 -0.93 -4.62 0.22
CA LEU A 66 -2.03 -3.71 0.54
C LEU A 66 -2.58 -3.96 1.94
N VAL A 67 -2.84 -5.21 2.33
CA VAL A 67 -3.41 -5.53 3.63
C VAL A 67 -2.32 -5.59 4.71
N GLY A 68 -1.29 -6.40 4.50
CA GLY A 68 -0.26 -6.68 5.50
C GLY A 68 0.67 -5.50 5.78
N LYS A 69 0.88 -4.60 4.80
CA LYS A 69 1.74 -3.43 4.98
C LYS A 69 0.96 -2.13 5.03
N TYR A 70 0.29 -1.74 3.92
CA TYR A 70 -0.29 -0.40 3.79
C TYR A 70 -1.48 -0.18 4.73
N ILE A 71 -2.53 -0.97 4.63
CA ILE A 71 -3.72 -0.84 5.51
C ILE A 71 -3.38 -1.09 6.98
N ASN A 72 -2.39 -1.94 7.24
CA ASN A 72 -1.94 -2.25 8.59
C ASN A 72 -1.46 -1.01 9.36
N ILE A 73 -0.89 0.00 8.70
CA ILE A 73 -0.51 1.27 9.33
C ILE A 73 -1.74 1.92 9.98
N ALA A 74 -2.79 2.13 9.19
CA ALA A 74 -4.02 2.75 9.68
C ALA A 74 -4.70 1.89 10.75
N SER A 75 -4.76 0.57 10.56
CA SER A 75 -5.42 -0.33 11.53
C SER A 75 -4.77 -0.34 12.90
N ARG A 76 -3.46 -0.12 12.98
CA ARG A 76 -2.69 -0.04 14.23
C ARG A 76 -2.85 1.30 14.95
N ALA A 77 -3.27 2.36 14.29
CA ALA A 77 -3.34 3.74 14.82
C ALA A 77 -4.76 4.26 14.98
N ALA A 78 -5.63 4.04 14.00
CA ALA A 78 -6.96 4.65 13.94
C ALA A 78 -7.84 4.30 15.15
N GLY A 79 -7.74 3.07 15.66
CA GLY A 79 -8.50 2.65 16.84
C GLY A 79 -8.15 3.44 18.10
N PHE A 80 -6.89 3.81 18.29
CA PHE A 80 -6.46 4.64 19.42
C PHE A 80 -6.94 6.09 19.25
N ILE A 81 -6.77 6.66 18.05
CA ILE A 81 -7.24 8.02 17.76
C ILE A 81 -8.75 8.13 17.99
N ALA A 82 -9.54 7.19 17.48
CA ALA A 82 -10.99 7.23 17.65
C ALA A 82 -11.44 7.04 19.11
N LYS A 83 -10.87 6.05 19.82
CA LYS A 83 -11.37 5.66 21.14
C LYS A 83 -10.83 6.51 22.28
N ARG A 84 -9.58 7.01 22.19
CA ARG A 84 -8.93 7.76 23.28
C ARG A 84 -8.88 9.26 23.05
N PHE A 85 -8.86 9.69 21.80
CA PHE A 85 -8.66 11.09 21.42
C PHE A 85 -9.83 11.68 20.63
N GLY A 86 -11.00 11.04 20.67
CA GLY A 86 -12.23 11.55 20.03
C GLY A 86 -12.12 11.76 18.52
N GLY A 87 -11.21 11.04 17.84
CA GLY A 87 -10.94 11.20 16.40
C GLY A 87 -10.01 12.38 16.08
N VAL A 88 -9.44 13.07 17.07
CA VAL A 88 -8.60 14.26 16.88
C VAL A 88 -7.12 13.83 16.80
N LEU A 89 -6.45 14.28 15.74
CA LEU A 89 -5.00 14.14 15.61
C LEU A 89 -4.28 15.15 16.52
N GLY A 90 -3.13 14.75 17.06
CA GLY A 90 -2.32 15.56 17.95
C GLY A 90 -1.16 16.26 17.25
N GLU A 91 -0.30 16.88 18.06
CA GLU A 91 0.96 17.44 17.57
C GLU A 91 1.95 16.34 17.22
N VAL A 92 2.77 16.58 16.20
CA VAL A 92 3.79 15.65 15.73
C VAL A 92 5.14 16.05 16.32
N SER A 93 5.81 15.09 16.96
CA SER A 93 7.17 15.25 17.51
C SER A 93 8.26 15.38 16.44
N ALA A 94 9.47 15.70 16.84
CA ALA A 94 10.59 15.93 15.91
C ALA A 94 10.91 14.66 15.07
N ASP A 95 10.93 13.48 15.71
CA ASP A 95 11.17 12.21 15.02
C ASP A 95 10.04 11.88 14.03
N GLY A 96 8.78 12.11 14.40
CA GLY A 96 7.63 11.97 13.51
C GLY A 96 7.71 12.92 12.32
N ARG A 97 8.04 14.20 12.53
CA ARG A 97 8.24 15.16 11.43
C ARG A 97 9.33 14.72 10.47
N THR A 98 10.46 14.24 10.97
CA THR A 98 11.56 13.74 10.13
C THR A 98 11.09 12.60 9.23
N LEU A 99 10.29 11.66 9.74
CA LEU A 99 9.71 10.59 8.94
C LEU A 99 8.78 11.16 7.85
N LEU A 100 7.82 12.03 8.23
CA LEU A 100 6.87 12.61 7.27
C LEU A 100 7.56 13.43 6.17
N GLU A 101 8.59 14.20 6.51
CA GLU A 101 9.42 14.94 5.55
C GLU A 101 10.14 13.99 4.58
N THR A 102 10.66 12.87 5.09
CA THR A 102 11.29 11.84 4.26
C THR A 102 10.29 11.28 3.25
N LEU A 103 9.08 10.93 3.68
CA LEU A 103 8.03 10.43 2.80
C LEU A 103 7.67 11.46 1.73
N LYS A 104 7.50 12.72 2.12
CA LYS A 104 7.19 13.82 1.21
C LYS A 104 8.28 14.04 0.17
N THR A 105 9.55 14.02 0.57
CA THR A 105 10.68 14.20 -0.35
C THR A 105 10.77 13.07 -1.38
N GLN A 106 10.41 11.85 -1.01
CA GLN A 106 10.41 10.70 -1.92
C GLN A 106 9.22 10.70 -2.90
N SER A 107 8.18 11.49 -2.66
CA SER A 107 7.02 11.58 -3.55
C SER A 107 7.40 12.04 -4.96
N ASP A 108 8.38 12.94 -5.10
CA ASP A 108 8.86 13.44 -6.39
C ASP A 108 9.54 12.32 -7.20
N VAL A 109 10.31 11.45 -6.53
CA VAL A 109 10.93 10.28 -7.17
C VAL A 109 9.86 9.34 -7.71
N ILE A 110 8.83 9.07 -6.91
CA ILE A 110 7.70 8.21 -7.31
C ILE A 110 6.95 8.85 -8.48
N ALA A 111 6.69 10.16 -8.44
CA ALA A 111 6.04 10.87 -9.54
C ALA A 111 6.84 10.76 -10.85
N GLN A 112 8.16 10.93 -10.81
CA GLN A 112 9.04 10.77 -11.98
C GLN A 112 9.00 9.34 -12.54
N LEU A 113 8.92 8.33 -11.68
CA LEU A 113 8.78 6.94 -12.10
C LEU A 113 7.44 6.70 -12.81
N TYR A 114 6.34 7.30 -12.35
CA TYR A 114 5.05 7.26 -13.04
C TYR A 114 5.11 7.97 -14.40
N GLU A 115 5.71 9.16 -14.47
CA GLU A 115 5.89 9.90 -15.73
C GLU A 115 6.72 9.11 -16.76
N SER A 116 7.76 8.40 -16.30
CA SER A 116 8.59 7.55 -17.15
C SER A 116 7.98 6.17 -17.43
N ARG A 117 6.76 5.89 -16.95
CA ARG A 117 6.02 4.62 -17.09
C ARG A 117 6.72 3.42 -16.41
N GLU A 118 7.55 3.67 -15.45
CA GLU A 118 8.22 2.67 -14.62
C GLU A 118 7.34 2.28 -13.41
N PHE A 119 6.08 1.85 -13.68
CA PHE A 119 5.06 1.63 -12.67
C PHE A 119 5.48 0.61 -11.61
N ALA A 120 6.11 -0.50 -12.01
CA ALA A 120 6.60 -1.51 -11.07
C ALA A 120 7.65 -0.94 -10.10
N LYS A 121 8.51 -0.03 -10.58
CA LYS A 121 9.49 0.65 -9.72
C LYS A 121 8.79 1.66 -8.81
N ALA A 122 7.84 2.44 -9.33
CA ALA A 122 7.07 3.41 -8.53
C ALA A 122 6.37 2.72 -7.35
N LEU A 123 5.68 1.60 -7.60
CA LEU A 123 5.03 0.83 -6.55
C LEU A 123 6.02 0.20 -5.56
N ARG A 124 7.18 -0.24 -6.03
CA ARG A 124 8.23 -0.74 -5.14
C ARG A 124 8.74 0.35 -4.20
N GLU A 125 9.00 1.56 -4.71
CA GLU A 125 9.41 2.69 -3.88
C GLU A 125 8.31 3.05 -2.86
N ALA A 126 7.04 3.10 -3.26
CA ALA A 126 5.93 3.33 -2.35
C ALA A 126 5.85 2.27 -1.23
N MET A 127 6.08 0.98 -1.56
CA MET A 127 6.11 -0.08 -0.56
C MET A 127 7.34 0.00 0.36
N LEU A 128 8.48 0.47 -0.11
CA LEU A 128 9.65 0.75 0.75
C LEU A 128 9.35 1.88 1.75
N LEU A 129 8.61 2.92 1.34
CA LEU A 129 8.17 3.97 2.27
C LEU A 129 7.17 3.41 3.29
N THR A 130 6.24 2.56 2.85
CA THR A 130 5.31 1.84 3.71
C THR A 130 6.04 1.00 4.76
N ASP A 131 7.13 0.31 4.37
CA ASP A 131 7.96 -0.46 5.31
C ASP A 131 8.65 0.44 6.35
N ARG A 132 9.09 1.65 5.98
CA ARG A 132 9.65 2.64 6.93
C ARG A 132 8.61 3.08 7.96
N VAL A 133 7.37 3.32 7.53
CA VAL A 133 6.29 3.67 8.47
C VAL A 133 5.98 2.50 9.40
N ASN A 134 5.91 1.28 8.90
CA ASN A 134 5.73 0.10 9.75
C ASN A 134 6.88 -0.09 10.74
N ALA A 135 8.12 0.16 10.33
CA ALA A 135 9.27 0.14 11.24
C ALA A 135 9.15 1.19 12.36
N TYR A 136 8.68 2.40 12.04
CA TYR A 136 8.38 3.43 13.05
C TYR A 136 7.30 2.96 14.03
N VAL A 137 6.22 2.35 13.55
CA VAL A 137 5.17 1.77 14.40
C VAL A 137 5.73 0.70 15.34
N ASP A 138 6.54 -0.21 14.80
CA ASP A 138 7.12 -1.32 15.57
C ASP A 138 8.17 -0.85 16.60
N GLN A 139 8.87 0.24 16.34
CA GLN A 139 9.79 0.88 17.28
C GLN A 139 9.04 1.57 18.43
N ASN A 140 7.95 2.28 18.11
CA ASN A 140 7.19 3.06 19.10
C ASN A 140 6.11 2.24 19.83
N LYS A 141 5.68 1.12 19.30
CA LYS A 141 4.73 0.17 19.91
C LYS A 141 3.52 0.86 20.55
N PRO A 142 2.63 1.50 19.78
CA PRO A 142 1.50 2.25 20.35
C PRO A 142 0.61 1.40 21.27
N TRP A 143 0.54 0.09 21.05
CA TRP A 143 -0.17 -0.84 21.93
C TRP A 143 0.47 -1.00 23.31
N GLU A 144 1.79 -0.80 23.43
CA GLU A 144 2.48 -0.78 24.74
C GLU A 144 2.35 0.59 25.40
N LEU A 145 2.48 1.69 24.65
CA LEU A 145 2.23 3.05 25.15
C LEU A 145 0.83 3.18 25.73
N ALA A 146 -0.16 2.57 25.09
CA ALA A 146 -1.55 2.59 25.55
C ALA A 146 -1.78 1.94 26.93
N LYS A 147 -0.86 1.09 27.39
CA LYS A 147 -0.92 0.43 28.69
C LYS A 147 -0.20 1.23 29.80
N GLN A 148 0.58 2.23 29.45
CA GLN A 148 1.41 2.99 30.37
C GLN A 148 0.71 4.27 30.80
N GLN A 149 0.69 4.53 32.10
CA GLN A 149 0.12 5.77 32.65
C GLN A 149 0.99 6.99 32.25
N GLY A 150 0.34 8.07 31.85
CA GLY A 150 1.02 9.32 31.47
C GLY A 150 1.59 9.35 30.07
N MET A 151 1.42 8.28 29.26
CA MET A 151 1.94 8.20 27.89
C MET A 151 0.92 8.59 26.80
N ASP A 152 -0.22 9.16 27.17
CA ASP A 152 -1.29 9.50 26.22
C ASP A 152 -0.83 10.51 25.16
N ALA A 153 -0.05 11.53 25.52
CA ALA A 153 0.49 12.50 24.58
C ALA A 153 1.42 11.83 23.54
N ARG A 154 2.30 10.91 23.98
CA ARG A 154 3.18 10.17 23.06
C ARG A 154 2.39 9.18 22.20
N LEU A 155 1.38 8.53 22.77
CA LEU A 155 0.50 7.65 22.03
C LEU A 155 -0.24 8.40 20.91
N GLN A 156 -0.79 9.58 21.23
CA GLN A 156 -1.47 10.43 20.25
C GLN A 156 -0.52 10.89 19.15
N ASP A 157 0.67 11.36 19.50
CA ASP A 157 1.73 11.73 18.58
C ASP A 157 2.06 10.58 17.60
N VAL A 158 2.43 9.40 18.10
CA VAL A 158 2.76 8.24 17.26
C VAL A 158 1.61 7.83 16.34
N CYS A 159 0.39 7.80 16.86
CA CYS A 159 -0.78 7.48 16.05
C CYS A 159 -1.08 8.57 15.00
N THR A 160 -0.85 9.84 15.34
CA THR A 160 -0.97 10.96 14.40
C THR A 160 0.00 10.81 13.23
N VAL A 161 1.28 10.55 13.52
CA VAL A 161 2.30 10.28 12.49
C VAL A 161 1.87 9.13 11.57
N CYS A 162 1.34 8.04 12.13
CA CYS A 162 0.87 6.91 11.34
C CYS A 162 -0.28 7.29 10.40
N ILE A 163 -1.26 8.06 10.86
CA ILE A 163 -2.41 8.50 10.06
C ILE A 163 -1.98 9.50 8.98
N GLU A 164 -1.10 10.46 9.32
CA GLU A 164 -0.56 11.41 8.34
C GLU A 164 0.30 10.73 7.27
N ALA A 165 1.10 9.72 7.66
CA ALA A 165 1.90 8.94 6.72
C ALA A 165 1.05 8.02 5.82
N PHE A 166 -0.10 7.57 6.30
CA PHE A 166 -1.04 6.75 5.54
C PHE A 166 -1.81 7.54 4.48
N ARG A 167 -2.10 8.81 4.77
CA ARG A 167 -2.88 9.72 3.92
C ARG A 167 -2.08 10.24 2.73
#